data_351e14d674e14d1fa46fbc7816f326ed
#
_entry.id   351e14d674e14d1fa46fbc7816f326ed
#
_cell.length_a   1.000
_cell.length_b   1.000
_cell.length_c   1.000
_cell.angle_alpha   90.00
_cell.angle_beta   90.00
_cell.angle_gamma   90.00
#
_symmetry.space_group_name_H-M   'P 1'
#
loop_
_entity.id
_entity.type
_entity.pdbx_description
1 polymer ?
#
loop_
_entity_poly.entity_id
_entity_poly.type
_entity_poly.pdbx_seq_one_letter_code
_entity_poly.pdbx_strand_id
1 'polypeptide(L)'
;MNAVIKRIDFTIISGHRNEEQQTAAHAAGMSQVQWPDSTHNSDPSEGIDVAPYPIAWDDRERFTLLAGMIIMAAWDMGIELRWGGDWDQDTEVKDNRFDDLGHFELVRVLDIQPLV
;
A
#
# COMPACT_ATOMS: atom_id res chain seq x y z
N MET A 1 12.73 0.62 0.38
CA MET A 1 12.15 0.13 -0.90
C MET A 1 13.18 -0.28 -1.94
N ASN A 2 14.41 0.23 -1.85
CA ASN A 2 15.47 -0.15 -2.80
C ASN A 2 15.79 -1.65 -2.80
N ALA A 3 15.70 -2.31 -1.64
CA ALA A 3 15.93 -3.76 -1.55
C ALA A 3 14.85 -4.56 -2.28
N VAL A 4 13.61 -4.07 -2.31
CA VAL A 4 12.49 -4.72 -2.99
C VAL A 4 12.63 -4.59 -4.50
N ILE A 5 12.98 -3.41 -5.00
CA ILE A 5 13.10 -3.16 -6.46
C ILE A 5 14.22 -3.98 -7.09
N LYS A 6 15.21 -4.43 -6.30
CA LYS A 6 16.26 -5.33 -6.79
C LYS A 6 15.76 -6.76 -7.04
N ARG A 7 14.61 -7.13 -6.46
CA ARG A 7 14.02 -8.47 -6.58
C ARG A 7 12.87 -8.51 -7.56
N ILE A 8 12.04 -7.47 -7.53
CA ILE A 8 10.87 -7.34 -8.38
C ILE A 8 10.70 -5.86 -8.74
N ASP A 9 10.63 -5.58 -10.02
CA ASP A 9 10.41 -4.21 -10.47
C ASP A 9 8.98 -3.77 -10.19
N PHE A 10 8.79 -2.54 -9.74
CA PHE A 10 7.48 -1.98 -9.45
C PHE A 10 7.48 -0.47 -9.70
N THR A 11 6.28 0.07 -9.86
CA THR A 11 6.07 1.50 -10.07
C THR A 11 5.11 2.06 -9.03
N ILE A 12 5.33 3.30 -8.63
CA ILE A 12 4.43 4.03 -7.73
C ILE A 12 3.33 4.64 -8.59
N ILE A 13 2.07 4.29 -8.29
CA ILE A 13 0.90 4.78 -9.02
C ILE A 13 0.36 6.05 -8.38
N SER A 14 0.26 6.09 -7.04
CA SER A 14 -0.33 7.21 -6.31
C SER A 14 0.26 7.30 -4.92
N GLY A 15 0.65 8.51 -4.53
CA GLY A 15 1.04 8.84 -3.16
C GLY A 15 0.03 9.80 -2.54
N HIS A 16 0.46 11.03 -2.24
CA HIS A 16 -0.42 12.06 -1.69
C HIS A 16 -1.53 12.46 -2.67
N ARG A 17 -2.75 12.64 -2.15
CA ARG A 17 -3.87 13.23 -2.87
C ARG A 17 -4.41 14.42 -2.09
N ASN A 18 -4.54 15.57 -2.76
CA ASN A 18 -5.24 16.72 -2.22
C ASN A 18 -6.77 16.54 -2.34
N GLU A 19 -7.55 17.54 -1.86
CA GLU A 19 -9.01 17.47 -1.89
C GLU A 19 -9.56 17.24 -3.30
N GLU A 20 -9.06 17.98 -4.29
CA GLU A 20 -9.52 17.86 -5.67
C GLU A 20 -9.22 16.46 -6.24
N GLN A 21 -8.02 15.97 -6.01
CA GLN A 21 -7.61 14.64 -6.48
C GLN A 21 -8.39 13.52 -5.80
N GLN A 22 -8.64 13.62 -4.49
CA GLN A 22 -9.42 12.62 -3.76
C GLN A 22 -10.88 12.62 -4.19
N THR A 23 -11.47 13.79 -4.39
CA THR A 23 -12.85 13.92 -4.88
C THR A 23 -12.99 13.29 -6.28
N ALA A 24 -12.02 13.53 -7.15
CA ALA A 24 -12.01 12.93 -8.49
C ALA A 24 -11.85 11.41 -8.43
N ALA A 25 -10.97 10.90 -7.56
CA ALA A 25 -10.76 9.45 -7.38
C ALA A 25 -12.02 8.76 -6.86
N HIS A 26 -12.71 9.37 -5.91
CA HIS A 26 -13.97 8.85 -5.38
C HIS A 26 -15.06 8.83 -6.45
N ALA A 27 -15.22 9.92 -7.20
CA ALA A 27 -16.20 10.03 -8.27
C ALA A 27 -15.95 9.03 -9.40
N ALA A 28 -14.68 8.71 -9.68
CA ALA A 28 -14.30 7.74 -10.72
C ALA A 28 -14.38 6.28 -10.22
N GLY A 29 -14.75 6.04 -8.96
CA GLY A 29 -14.80 4.71 -8.39
C GLY A 29 -13.44 4.11 -8.04
N MET A 30 -12.37 4.89 -8.10
CA MET A 30 -11.00 4.47 -7.75
C MET A 30 -10.74 4.51 -6.26
N SER A 31 -11.57 5.19 -5.50
CA SER A 31 -11.51 5.25 -4.04
C SER A 31 -12.91 5.07 -3.46
N GLN A 32 -13.01 4.33 -2.34
CA GLN A 32 -14.27 4.15 -1.61
C GLN A 32 -14.48 5.22 -0.56
N VAL A 33 -13.48 6.07 -0.31
CA VAL A 33 -13.54 7.12 0.70
C VAL A 33 -13.46 8.49 0.05
N GLN A 34 -14.10 9.47 0.70
CA GLN A 34 -14.10 10.87 0.27
C GLN A 34 -13.04 11.64 1.05
N TRP A 35 -12.64 12.80 0.50
CA TRP A 35 -11.80 13.74 1.23
C TRP A 35 -12.49 14.18 2.53
N PRO A 36 -11.81 14.26 3.68
CA PRO A 36 -10.35 14.03 3.89
C PRO A 36 -10.05 12.65 4.51
N ASP A 37 -10.86 11.64 4.28
CA ASP A 37 -10.84 10.38 5.04
C ASP A 37 -9.86 9.35 4.49
N SER A 38 -9.24 9.59 3.32
CA SER A 38 -8.25 8.69 2.76
C SER A 38 -6.88 8.87 3.40
N THR A 39 -6.14 7.74 3.55
CA THR A 39 -4.73 7.77 3.99
C THR A 39 -3.83 8.53 3.01
N HIS A 40 -4.24 8.66 1.74
CA HIS A 40 -3.54 9.48 0.75
C HIS A 40 -3.68 10.98 0.98
N ASN A 41 -4.59 11.42 1.87
CA ASN A 41 -4.90 12.83 2.07
C ASN A 41 -4.00 13.49 3.13
N SER A 42 -3.30 12.70 3.94
CA SER A 42 -2.32 13.22 4.90
C SER A 42 -1.11 13.83 4.18
N ASP A 43 -0.49 14.83 4.79
CA ASP A 43 0.75 15.43 4.28
C ASP A 43 1.81 15.41 5.41
N PRO A 44 2.84 14.55 5.35
CA PRO A 44 3.09 13.56 4.29
C PRO A 44 2.02 12.46 4.23
N SER A 45 1.85 11.87 3.06
CA SER A 45 0.86 10.82 2.84
C SER A 45 1.17 9.58 3.67
N GLU A 46 0.13 8.99 4.28
CA GLU A 46 0.20 7.71 4.98
C GLU A 46 -0.24 6.54 4.10
N GLY A 47 -0.69 6.82 2.88
CA GLY A 47 -1.10 5.82 1.90
C GLY A 47 -0.30 5.92 0.62
N ILE A 48 0.00 4.78 0.01
CA ILE A 48 0.70 4.69 -1.27
C ILE A 48 0.14 3.53 -2.08
N ASP A 49 -0.01 3.75 -3.38
CA ASP A 49 -0.39 2.71 -4.33
C ASP A 49 0.80 2.37 -5.23
N VAL A 50 1.09 1.09 -5.37
CA VAL A 50 2.17 0.58 -6.22
C VAL A 50 1.66 -0.59 -7.05
N ALA A 51 2.35 -0.88 -8.15
CA ALA A 51 2.06 -2.05 -8.98
C ALA A 51 3.36 -2.68 -9.47
N PRO A 52 3.45 -4.03 -9.52
CA PRO A 52 4.57 -4.69 -10.17
C PRO A 52 4.65 -4.28 -11.64
N TYR A 53 5.85 -4.11 -12.15
CA TYR A 53 6.06 -3.74 -13.55
C TYR A 53 6.52 -4.95 -14.37
N PRO A 54 6.03 -5.20 -15.57
CA PRO A 54 4.95 -4.45 -16.24
C PRO A 54 3.60 -4.65 -15.55
N ILE A 55 2.74 -3.62 -15.59
CA ILE A 55 1.49 -3.62 -14.84
C ILE A 55 0.49 -4.59 -15.45
N ALA A 56 0.00 -5.54 -14.64
CA ALA A 56 -1.08 -6.46 -14.95
C ALA A 56 -2.00 -6.53 -13.73
N TRP A 57 -3.07 -5.74 -13.74
CA TRP A 57 -3.94 -5.54 -12.58
C TRP A 57 -4.66 -6.80 -12.12
N ASP A 58 -4.77 -7.81 -12.97
CA ASP A 58 -5.39 -9.10 -12.67
C ASP A 58 -4.39 -10.16 -12.18
N ASP A 59 -3.11 -9.84 -12.15
CA ASP A 59 -2.06 -10.76 -11.67
C ASP A 59 -1.93 -10.69 -10.16
N ARG A 60 -2.91 -11.26 -9.46
CA ARG A 60 -3.00 -11.24 -8.00
C ARG A 60 -1.77 -11.85 -7.33
N GLU A 61 -1.21 -12.90 -7.89
CA GLU A 61 -0.06 -13.57 -7.30
C GLU A 61 1.15 -12.65 -7.26
N ARG A 62 1.39 -11.90 -8.33
CA ARG A 62 2.50 -10.94 -8.39
C ARG A 62 2.32 -9.78 -7.41
N PHE A 63 1.10 -9.26 -7.29
CA PHE A 63 0.80 -8.25 -6.28
C PHE A 63 1.02 -8.78 -4.86
N THR A 64 0.61 -10.02 -4.60
CA THR A 64 0.78 -10.65 -3.28
C THR A 64 2.26 -10.85 -2.95
N LEU A 65 3.07 -11.29 -3.91
CA LEU A 65 4.51 -11.44 -3.73
C LEU A 65 5.18 -10.09 -3.43
N LEU A 66 4.85 -9.06 -4.20
CA LEU A 66 5.36 -7.72 -3.98
C LEU A 66 4.97 -7.21 -2.60
N ALA A 67 3.72 -7.43 -2.18
CA ALA A 67 3.22 -7.00 -0.88
C ALA A 67 4.03 -7.61 0.27
N GLY A 68 4.32 -8.90 0.22
CA GLY A 68 5.14 -9.56 1.23
C GLY A 68 6.53 -8.94 1.34
N MET A 69 7.16 -8.63 0.21
CA MET A 69 8.47 -7.99 0.19
C MET A 69 8.43 -6.58 0.77
N ILE A 70 7.42 -5.78 0.42
CA ILE A 70 7.27 -4.41 0.91
C ILE A 70 7.00 -4.40 2.42
N ILE A 71 6.10 -5.25 2.90
CA ILE A 71 5.75 -5.32 4.33
C ILE A 71 7.00 -5.67 5.14
N MET A 72 7.78 -6.65 4.72
CA MET A 72 8.97 -7.07 5.45
C MET A 72 10.08 -6.04 5.37
N ALA A 73 10.29 -5.40 4.24
CA ALA A 73 11.27 -4.32 4.11
C ALA A 73 10.93 -3.14 5.02
N ALA A 74 9.66 -2.78 5.10
CA ALA A 74 9.19 -1.73 5.99
C ALA A 74 9.36 -2.12 7.47
N TRP A 75 9.02 -3.35 7.82
CA TRP A 75 9.17 -3.87 9.17
C TRP A 75 10.62 -3.81 9.65
N ASP A 76 11.56 -4.18 8.79
CA ASP A 76 12.99 -4.10 9.08
C ASP A 76 13.46 -2.66 9.34
N MET A 77 12.73 -1.67 8.82
CA MET A 77 12.98 -0.25 9.05
C MET A 77 12.19 0.30 10.24
N GLY A 78 11.48 -0.54 10.98
CA GLY A 78 10.65 -0.13 12.11
C GLY A 78 9.32 0.49 11.70
N ILE A 79 8.79 0.13 10.54
CA ILE A 79 7.52 0.66 10.01
C ILE A 79 6.55 -0.50 9.83
N GLU A 80 5.37 -0.37 10.44
CA GLU A 80 4.29 -1.31 10.23
C GLU A 80 3.33 -0.77 9.18
N LEU A 81 3.15 -1.53 8.09
CA LEU A 81 2.22 -1.21 7.01
C LEU A 81 1.06 -2.19 6.99
N ARG A 82 -0.11 -1.70 6.59
CA ARG A 82 -1.26 -2.53 6.25
C ARG A 82 -1.43 -2.54 4.74
N TRP A 83 -1.65 -3.73 4.19
CA TRP A 83 -1.84 -3.93 2.76
C TRP A 83 -3.31 -4.12 2.44
N GLY A 84 -3.75 -3.61 1.28
CA GLY A 84 -5.13 -3.72 0.82
C GLY A 84 -5.58 -5.12 0.41
N GLY A 85 -4.70 -6.11 0.42
CA GLY A 85 -5.04 -7.52 0.28
C GLY A 85 -5.14 -8.27 1.62
N ASP A 86 -4.89 -7.59 2.73
CA ASP A 86 -4.94 -8.15 4.10
C ASP A 86 -5.29 -7.04 5.09
N TRP A 87 -6.51 -6.51 4.99
CA TRP A 87 -6.95 -5.35 5.76
C TRP A 87 -6.92 -5.57 7.27
N ASP A 88 -7.24 -6.78 7.72
CA ASP A 88 -7.27 -7.14 9.14
C ASP A 88 -5.92 -7.68 9.66
N GLN A 89 -4.92 -7.75 8.78
CA GLN A 89 -3.56 -8.18 9.12
C GLN A 89 -3.49 -9.58 9.75
N ASP A 90 -4.41 -10.48 9.35
CA ASP A 90 -4.46 -11.85 9.85
C ASP A 90 -3.65 -12.85 9.00
N THR A 91 -2.98 -12.34 7.95
CA THR A 91 -2.24 -13.12 6.94
C THR A 91 -3.10 -13.98 6.02
N GLU A 92 -4.41 -13.91 6.14
CA GLU A 92 -5.35 -14.62 5.27
C GLU A 92 -5.80 -13.69 4.14
N VAL A 93 -5.34 -13.96 2.91
CA VAL A 93 -5.51 -13.03 1.78
C VAL A 93 -6.80 -13.27 0.99
N LYS A 94 -7.65 -14.21 1.43
CA LYS A 94 -8.89 -14.57 0.74
C LYS A 94 -10.16 -14.16 1.48
N ASP A 95 -10.04 -13.58 2.67
CA ASP A 95 -11.16 -13.27 3.55
C ASP A 95 -11.62 -11.81 3.51
N ASN A 96 -11.06 -11.00 2.62
CA ASN A 96 -11.42 -9.60 2.52
C ASN A 96 -12.70 -9.42 1.69
N ARG A 97 -13.52 -8.44 2.10
CA ARG A 97 -14.69 -8.01 1.31
C ARG A 97 -14.31 -7.13 0.13
N PHE A 98 -13.21 -6.42 0.27
CA PHE A 98 -12.68 -5.51 -0.73
C PHE A 98 -11.17 -5.64 -0.76
N ASP A 99 -10.62 -5.95 -1.93
CA ASP A 99 -9.18 -6.01 -2.15
C ASP A 99 -8.71 -4.76 -2.89
N ASP A 100 -7.68 -4.12 -2.37
CA ASP A 100 -6.95 -3.08 -3.06
C ASP A 100 -5.48 -3.48 -3.07
N LEU A 101 -5.11 -4.31 -4.03
CA LEU A 101 -3.85 -5.05 -4.03
C LEU A 101 -2.62 -4.17 -4.21
N GLY A 102 -2.79 -2.96 -4.71
CA GLY A 102 -1.70 -1.99 -4.83
C GLY A 102 -1.56 -1.08 -3.62
N HIS A 103 -2.52 -1.07 -2.71
CA HIS A 103 -2.58 -0.09 -1.63
C HIS A 103 -1.83 -0.54 -0.38
N PHE A 104 -1.01 0.36 0.13
CA PHE A 104 -0.34 0.23 1.44
C PHE A 104 -0.59 1.48 2.25
N GLU A 105 -0.76 1.31 3.55
CA GLU A 105 -0.94 2.44 4.45
C GLU A 105 -0.18 2.24 5.75
N LEU A 106 0.24 3.35 6.33
CA LEU A 106 0.96 3.36 7.59
C LEU A 106 0.02 3.02 8.74
N VAL A 107 0.36 2.00 9.51
CA VAL A 107 -0.29 1.69 10.78
C VAL A 107 0.41 2.43 11.91
N ARG A 108 1.73 2.26 12.00
CA ARG A 108 2.55 2.94 13.01
C ARG A 108 4.03 2.86 12.67
N VAL A 109 4.80 3.78 13.24
CA VAL A 109 6.24 3.71 13.28
C VAL A 109 6.62 3.02 14.59
N LEU A 110 7.37 1.93 14.51
CA LEU A 110 7.76 1.14 15.67
C LEU A 110 8.98 1.77 16.34
N ASP A 111 8.92 1.89 17.68
CA ASP A 111 10.07 2.34 18.47
C ASP A 111 10.97 1.14 18.79
N ILE A 112 11.49 0.53 17.73
CA ILE A 112 12.37 -0.64 17.83
C ILE A 112 13.78 -0.20 17.50
N GLN A 113 14.71 -0.47 18.42
CA GLN A 113 16.12 -0.30 18.12
C GLN A 113 16.54 -1.37 17.13
N PRO A 114 17.21 -1.00 16.01
CA PRO A 114 17.69 -2.01 15.08
C PRO A 114 18.64 -2.97 15.81
N LEU A 115 18.45 -4.25 15.56
CA LEU A 115 19.39 -5.24 16.01
C LEU A 115 20.67 -5.07 15.20
N VAL A 116 21.71 -4.66 15.85
CA VAL A 116 23.00 -4.40 15.21
C VAL A 116 23.81 -5.67 15.17
#